data_549b46791b9108e6b951f3a87e033459
#
_entry.id   549b46791b9108e6b951f3a87e033459
#
_cell.length_a   1.000
_cell.length_b   1.000
_cell.length_c   1.000
_cell.angle_alpha   90.00
_cell.angle_beta   90.00
_cell.angle_gamma   90.00
#
_symmetry.space_group_name_H-M   'P 1'
#
loop_
_entity.id
_entity.type
_entity.pdbx_description
1 polymer ?
#
loop_
_entity_poly.entity_id
_entity_poly.type
_entity_poly.pdbx_seq_one_letter_code
_entity_poly.pdbx_strand_id
1 'polypeptide(L)'
;MYKRQVNSYIKQQIEKGFALYCYDYKFPDLSEIAYNHLLNHLDGYKVKPKFYIINFDDPRKSHRCNPINASFMSDIADAYEASYTIMLNLNRSWISKQGDFFVESPIILLAAIIWYLRIYQGGKYCTFPHAIELLNKKYADVFTILRSYPELENYLSPFVDAWESDAQEQLQVRP
;
A
#
# COMPACT_ATOMS: atom_id res chain seq x y z
N MET A 1 -3.91 25.44 24.37
CA MET A 1 -2.44 25.67 24.28
C MET A 1 -1.83 24.93 23.10
N TYR A 2 -2.08 23.65 22.90
CA TYR A 2 -1.50 22.83 21.81
C TYR A 2 -1.83 23.29 20.38
N LYS A 3 -3.05 23.76 20.10
CA LYS A 3 -3.43 24.22 18.74
C LYS A 3 -2.52 25.33 18.18
N ARG A 4 -2.08 26.28 19.02
CA ARG A 4 -1.16 27.36 18.58
C ARG A 4 0.23 26.83 18.24
N GLN A 5 0.74 25.85 19.01
CA GLN A 5 2.04 25.25 18.76
C GLN A 5 2.04 24.42 17.47
N VAL A 6 1.00 23.60 17.26
CA VAL A 6 0.85 22.82 16.02
C VAL A 6 0.75 23.73 14.81
N ASN A 7 -0.06 24.78 14.88
CA ASN A 7 -0.20 25.74 13.78
C ASN A 7 1.15 26.43 13.47
N SER A 8 1.88 26.88 14.49
CA SER A 8 3.21 27.47 14.30
C SER A 8 4.20 26.50 13.68
N TYR A 9 4.15 25.23 14.04
CA TYR A 9 4.96 24.18 13.45
C TYR A 9 4.62 23.96 11.97
N ILE A 10 3.34 23.79 11.64
CA ILE A 10 2.85 23.63 10.27
C ILE A 10 3.32 24.81 9.41
N LYS A 11 3.12 26.04 9.90
CA LYS A 11 3.56 27.25 9.23
C LYS A 11 5.06 27.21 8.91
N GLN A 12 5.90 26.96 9.92
CA GLN A 12 7.36 26.92 9.75
C GLN A 12 7.82 25.83 8.75
N GLN A 13 7.19 24.67 8.74
CA GLN A 13 7.55 23.61 7.78
C GLN A 13 7.22 24.03 6.35
N ILE A 14 6.04 24.63 6.15
CA ILE A 14 5.59 25.10 4.84
C ILE A 14 6.45 26.28 4.36
N GLU A 15 6.76 27.25 5.21
CA GLU A 15 7.64 28.39 4.88
C GLU A 15 9.04 27.95 4.44
N LYS A 16 9.53 26.85 5.00
CA LYS A 16 10.83 26.26 4.63
C LYS A 16 10.77 25.37 3.37
N GLY A 17 9.60 25.19 2.78
CA GLY A 17 9.41 24.37 1.57
C GLY A 17 9.51 22.87 1.81
N PHE A 18 9.28 22.39 3.04
CA PHE A 18 9.31 20.97 3.35
C PHE A 18 7.99 20.27 3.03
N ALA A 19 8.09 18.98 2.66
CA ALA A 19 6.92 18.11 2.59
C ALA A 19 6.37 17.87 4.00
N LEU A 20 5.04 17.84 4.13
CA LEU A 20 4.36 17.66 5.40
C LEU A 20 3.28 16.59 5.27
N TYR A 21 3.28 15.65 6.22
CA TYR A 21 2.16 14.76 6.49
C TYR A 21 1.47 15.21 7.77
N CYS A 22 0.14 15.42 7.70
CA CYS A 22 -0.65 15.91 8.82
C CYS A 22 -1.82 14.97 9.09
N TYR A 23 -1.89 14.42 10.32
CA TYR A 23 -3.04 13.67 10.79
C TYR A 23 -4.05 14.63 11.42
N ASP A 24 -5.15 14.86 10.71
CA ASP A 24 -6.21 15.80 11.12
C ASP A 24 -7.38 15.03 11.74
N TYR A 25 -7.31 14.79 13.06
CA TYR A 25 -8.35 14.06 13.79
C TYR A 25 -9.71 14.77 13.79
N LYS A 26 -9.70 16.10 13.69
CA LYS A 26 -10.92 16.94 13.65
C LYS A 26 -11.01 17.66 12.31
N PHE A 27 -11.05 16.89 11.24
CA PHE A 27 -11.17 17.44 9.91
C PHE A 27 -12.36 18.44 9.85
N PRO A 28 -12.16 19.66 9.26
CA PRO A 28 -11.00 20.10 8.48
C PRO A 28 -10.00 21.04 9.22
N ASP A 29 -9.97 21.07 10.55
CA ASP A 29 -9.27 22.08 11.36
C ASP A 29 -7.79 22.30 10.91
N LEU A 30 -6.98 21.24 10.91
CA LEU A 30 -5.56 21.32 10.54
C LEU A 30 -5.36 21.37 9.03
N SER A 31 -6.25 20.74 8.27
CA SER A 31 -6.19 20.71 6.82
C SER A 31 -6.39 22.09 6.23
N GLU A 32 -7.35 22.88 6.74
CA GLU A 32 -7.57 24.26 6.33
C GLU A 32 -6.39 25.16 6.68
N ILE A 33 -5.83 25.01 7.89
CA ILE A 33 -4.66 25.74 8.33
C ILE A 33 -3.46 25.46 7.42
N ALA A 34 -3.17 24.19 7.16
CA ALA A 34 -2.08 23.77 6.31
C ALA A 34 -2.26 24.27 4.87
N TYR A 35 -3.47 24.17 4.32
CA TYR A 35 -3.76 24.64 2.97
C TYR A 35 -3.60 26.14 2.84
N ASN A 36 -4.10 26.93 3.80
CA ASN A 36 -3.95 28.37 3.80
C ASN A 36 -2.49 28.83 3.90
N HIS A 37 -1.70 28.16 4.77
CA HIS A 37 -0.27 28.44 4.82
C HIS A 37 0.43 28.09 3.51
N LEU A 38 0.06 26.95 2.88
CA LEU A 38 0.63 26.54 1.61
C LEU A 38 0.36 27.57 0.50
N LEU A 39 -0.88 28.06 0.39
CA LEU A 39 -1.24 29.07 -0.61
C LEU A 39 -0.45 30.38 -0.45
N ASN A 40 -0.15 30.76 0.80
CA ASN A 40 0.59 31.99 1.10
C ASN A 40 2.12 31.87 0.97
N HIS A 41 2.66 30.64 0.79
CA HIS A 41 4.11 30.40 0.76
C HIS A 41 4.53 29.50 -0.40
N LEU A 42 3.81 29.54 -1.52
CA LEU A 42 4.12 28.75 -2.72
C LEU A 42 5.52 29.03 -3.28
N ASP A 43 6.00 30.25 -3.12
CA ASP A 43 7.30 30.70 -3.62
C ASP A 43 8.49 30.05 -2.89
N GLY A 44 8.26 29.50 -1.70
CA GLY A 44 9.27 28.75 -0.93
C GLY A 44 9.62 27.38 -1.52
N TYR A 45 8.86 26.89 -2.50
CA TYR A 45 9.04 25.56 -3.07
C TYR A 45 9.74 25.60 -4.42
N LYS A 46 10.82 24.80 -4.57
CA LYS A 46 11.53 24.62 -5.85
C LYS A 46 10.65 23.96 -6.93
N VAL A 47 9.74 23.09 -6.50
CA VAL A 47 8.77 22.40 -7.36
C VAL A 47 7.39 22.69 -6.79
N LYS A 48 6.43 23.01 -7.65
CA LYS A 48 5.07 23.35 -7.24
C LYS A 48 4.50 22.21 -6.35
N PRO A 49 4.17 22.51 -5.10
CA PRO A 49 3.67 21.51 -4.17
C PRO A 49 2.26 21.06 -4.55
N LYS A 50 1.94 19.81 -4.21
CA LYS A 50 0.59 19.25 -4.34
C LYS A 50 0.01 19.07 -2.96
N PHE A 51 -1.26 19.37 -2.79
CA PHE A 51 -2.00 19.17 -1.55
C PHE A 51 -3.01 18.04 -1.71
N TYR A 52 -2.91 17.04 -0.86
CA TYR A 52 -3.80 15.88 -0.87
C TYR A 52 -4.52 15.76 0.46
N ILE A 53 -5.81 15.44 0.38
CA ILE A 53 -6.64 15.10 1.53
C ILE A 53 -7.11 13.66 1.35
N ILE A 54 -6.89 12.82 2.38
CA ILE A 54 -7.45 11.47 2.46
C ILE A 54 -8.45 11.50 3.61
N ASN A 55 -9.72 11.50 3.27
CA ASN A 55 -10.82 11.56 4.22
C ASN A 55 -11.61 10.25 4.17
N PHE A 56 -11.56 9.49 5.27
CA PHE A 56 -12.26 8.22 5.40
C PHE A 56 -13.72 8.39 5.81
N ASP A 57 -14.08 9.52 6.42
CA ASP A 57 -15.46 9.79 6.86
C ASP A 57 -16.36 10.25 5.71
N ASP A 58 -15.80 11.03 4.78
CA ASP A 58 -16.51 11.48 3.58
C ASP A 58 -15.66 11.30 2.32
N PRO A 59 -15.79 10.16 1.62
CA PRO A 59 -15.02 9.88 0.40
C PRO A 59 -15.20 10.91 -0.72
N ARG A 60 -16.29 11.69 -0.72
CA ARG A 60 -16.54 12.77 -1.69
C ARG A 60 -15.61 13.96 -1.49
N LYS A 61 -15.08 14.11 -0.26
CA LYS A 61 -14.10 15.14 0.13
C LYS A 61 -12.68 14.57 0.21
N SER A 62 -12.43 13.43 -0.40
CA SER A 62 -11.13 12.75 -0.39
C SER A 62 -10.54 12.66 -1.78
N HIS A 63 -9.24 12.88 -1.88
CA HIS A 63 -8.48 12.51 -3.07
C HIS A 63 -8.37 10.98 -3.15
N ARG A 64 -8.35 10.47 -4.37
CA ARG A 64 -8.09 9.04 -4.61
C ARG A 64 -6.58 8.80 -4.55
N CYS A 65 -6.18 7.79 -3.82
CA CYS A 65 -4.80 7.31 -3.83
C CYS A 65 -4.77 5.82 -4.18
N ASN A 66 -3.70 5.41 -4.83
CA ASN A 66 -3.41 4.00 -5.09
C ASN A 66 -2.18 3.61 -4.27
N PRO A 67 -2.33 2.86 -3.16
CA PRO A 67 -1.22 2.52 -2.28
C PRO A 67 -0.19 1.58 -2.94
N ILE A 68 -0.58 0.89 -4.02
CA ILE A 68 0.27 -0.02 -4.78
C ILE A 68 0.55 0.50 -6.20
N ASN A 69 0.75 1.81 -6.35
CA ASN A 69 1.00 2.38 -7.66
C ASN A 69 2.33 1.87 -8.24
N ALA A 70 2.27 1.33 -9.45
CA ALA A 70 3.41 0.77 -10.17
C ALA A 70 4.62 1.70 -10.29
N SER A 71 4.40 3.03 -10.34
CA SER A 71 5.49 4.02 -10.46
C SER A 71 6.36 4.15 -9.22
N PHE A 72 5.92 3.63 -8.07
CA PHE A 72 6.67 3.66 -6.81
C PHE A 72 7.41 2.36 -6.52
N MET A 73 7.30 1.37 -7.41
CA MET A 73 7.92 0.06 -7.24
C MET A 73 9.04 -0.12 -8.26
N SER A 74 10.25 -0.26 -7.79
CA SER A 74 11.46 -0.52 -8.59
C SER A 74 11.78 -2.00 -8.69
N ASP A 75 11.54 -2.75 -7.61
CA ASP A 75 11.77 -4.19 -7.53
C ASP A 75 10.66 -4.91 -6.74
N ILE A 76 10.79 -6.24 -6.62
CA ILE A 76 9.80 -7.07 -5.94
C ILE A 76 9.77 -6.84 -4.41
N ALA A 77 10.86 -6.32 -3.82
CA ALA A 77 10.89 -6.00 -2.40
C ALA A 77 9.95 -4.85 -2.07
N ASP A 78 9.77 -3.88 -2.98
CA ASP A 78 8.79 -2.81 -2.81
C ASP A 78 7.35 -3.37 -2.77
N ALA A 79 7.06 -4.38 -3.61
CA ALA A 79 5.78 -5.07 -3.59
C ALA A 79 5.56 -5.86 -2.30
N TYR A 80 6.63 -6.50 -1.78
CA TYR A 80 6.59 -7.19 -0.50
C TYR A 80 6.33 -6.21 0.65
N GLU A 81 7.02 -5.08 0.72
CA GLU A 81 6.79 -4.06 1.76
C GLU A 81 5.37 -3.49 1.72
N ALA A 82 4.84 -3.25 0.51
CA ALA A 82 3.46 -2.81 0.34
C ALA A 82 2.47 -3.86 0.85
N SER A 83 2.66 -5.13 0.48
CA SER A 83 1.86 -6.27 0.94
C SER A 83 1.93 -6.40 2.46
N TYR A 84 3.13 -6.43 3.01
CA TYR A 84 3.40 -6.54 4.44
C TYR A 84 2.68 -5.44 5.22
N THR A 85 2.83 -4.20 4.80
CA THR A 85 2.15 -3.06 5.43
C THR A 85 0.63 -3.19 5.39
N ILE A 86 0.07 -3.58 4.25
CA ILE A 86 -1.38 -3.76 4.09
C ILE A 86 -1.88 -4.88 5.01
N MET A 87 -1.26 -6.04 4.97
CA MET A 87 -1.71 -7.22 5.70
C MET A 87 -1.61 -7.04 7.22
N LEU A 88 -0.52 -6.48 7.73
CA LEU A 88 -0.38 -6.20 9.16
C LEU A 88 -1.34 -5.13 9.67
N ASN A 89 -1.71 -4.15 8.83
CA ASN A 89 -2.72 -3.16 9.21
C ASN A 89 -4.13 -3.74 9.19
N LEU A 90 -4.42 -4.68 8.31
CA LEU A 90 -5.70 -5.40 8.29
C LEU A 90 -5.85 -6.34 9.51
N ASN A 91 -4.77 -6.97 9.94
CA ASN A 91 -4.77 -7.85 11.10
C ASN A 91 -3.60 -7.55 12.05
N ARG A 92 -3.82 -6.65 12.98
CA ARG A 92 -2.79 -6.22 13.94
C ARG A 92 -2.24 -7.34 14.84
N SER A 93 -2.98 -8.43 15.05
CA SER A 93 -2.49 -9.56 15.83
C SER A 93 -1.31 -10.27 15.15
N TRP A 94 -1.13 -10.08 13.85
CA TRP A 94 -0.02 -10.64 13.08
C TRP A 94 1.32 -9.97 13.39
N ILE A 95 1.30 -8.74 13.91
CA ILE A 95 2.53 -8.03 14.31
C ILE A 95 3.33 -8.82 15.36
N SER A 96 2.65 -9.50 16.27
CA SER A 96 3.30 -10.34 17.30
C SER A 96 3.68 -11.74 16.82
N LYS A 97 3.31 -12.11 15.59
CA LYS A 97 3.52 -13.43 14.99
C LYS A 97 4.37 -13.36 13.72
N GLN A 98 5.20 -12.34 13.59
CA GLN A 98 6.13 -12.20 12.48
C GLN A 98 7.07 -13.41 12.42
N GLY A 99 7.29 -13.95 11.21
CA GLY A 99 8.05 -15.18 11.00
C GLY A 99 7.22 -16.47 11.11
N ASP A 100 5.93 -16.38 11.50
CA ASP A 100 5.02 -17.52 11.43
C ASP A 100 4.63 -17.76 9.97
N PHE A 101 4.67 -19.02 9.54
CA PHE A 101 4.32 -19.42 8.17
C PHE A 101 2.93 -18.93 7.75
N PHE A 102 1.93 -19.01 8.64
CA PHE A 102 0.57 -18.58 8.35
C PHE A 102 0.40 -17.07 8.22
N VAL A 103 1.35 -16.30 8.71
CA VAL A 103 1.42 -14.84 8.55
C VAL A 103 2.18 -14.47 7.29
N GLU A 104 3.33 -15.11 7.07
CA GLU A 104 4.22 -14.79 5.94
C GLU A 104 3.63 -15.25 4.60
N SER A 105 2.96 -16.41 4.56
CA SER A 105 2.41 -16.96 3.32
C SER A 105 1.44 -16.03 2.60
N PRO A 106 0.39 -15.47 3.24
CA PRO A 106 -0.51 -14.53 2.58
C PRO A 106 0.18 -13.24 2.14
N ILE A 107 1.19 -12.79 2.91
CA ILE A 107 1.96 -11.59 2.56
C ILE A 107 2.74 -11.84 1.27
N ILE A 108 3.41 -12.99 1.16
CA ILE A 108 4.19 -13.37 -0.03
C ILE A 108 3.27 -13.54 -1.25
N LEU A 109 2.12 -14.18 -1.09
CA LEU A 109 1.16 -14.35 -2.19
C LEU A 109 0.64 -13.00 -2.69
N LEU A 110 0.25 -12.11 -1.79
CA LEU A 110 -0.20 -10.78 -2.16
C LEU A 110 0.94 -9.96 -2.81
N ALA A 111 2.18 -10.09 -2.32
CA ALA A 111 3.35 -9.46 -2.92
C ALA A 111 3.59 -9.94 -4.36
N ALA A 112 3.48 -11.25 -4.59
CA ALA A 112 3.59 -11.83 -5.94
C ALA A 112 2.50 -11.30 -6.89
N ILE A 113 1.26 -11.18 -6.42
CA ILE A 113 0.15 -10.61 -7.19
C ILE A 113 0.39 -9.13 -7.49
N ILE A 114 0.83 -8.34 -6.51
CA ILE A 114 1.13 -6.93 -6.70
C ILE A 114 2.26 -6.76 -7.72
N TRP A 115 3.33 -7.56 -7.61
CA TRP A 115 4.44 -7.52 -8.55
C TRP A 115 4.03 -7.95 -9.96
N TYR A 116 3.23 -9.00 -10.09
CA TYR A 116 2.63 -9.38 -11.36
C TYR A 116 1.88 -8.21 -12.01
N LEU A 117 0.98 -7.57 -11.25
CA LEU A 117 0.22 -6.43 -11.76
C LEU A 117 1.11 -5.22 -12.10
N ARG A 118 2.26 -5.08 -11.40
CA ARG A 118 3.26 -4.04 -11.68
C ARG A 118 3.91 -4.24 -13.04
N ILE A 119 4.25 -5.47 -13.42
CA ILE A 119 4.90 -5.78 -14.69
C ILE A 119 3.91 -5.98 -15.83
N TYR A 120 2.71 -6.46 -15.54
CA TYR A 120 1.68 -6.69 -16.55
C TYR A 120 1.23 -5.38 -17.20
N GLN A 121 1.33 -5.30 -18.53
CA GLN A 121 0.96 -4.13 -19.34
C GLN A 121 1.49 -2.78 -18.79
N GLY A 122 2.72 -2.75 -18.28
CA GLY A 122 3.33 -1.54 -17.77
C GLY A 122 2.70 -1.00 -16.47
N GLY A 123 2.05 -1.87 -15.70
CA GLY A 123 1.44 -1.51 -14.41
C GLY A 123 0.07 -0.83 -14.50
N LYS A 124 -0.56 -0.86 -15.68
CA LYS A 124 -1.88 -0.24 -15.89
C LYS A 124 -2.94 -0.74 -14.91
N TYR A 125 -2.87 -1.99 -14.52
CA TYR A 125 -3.82 -2.64 -13.61
C TYR A 125 -3.26 -2.82 -12.20
N CYS A 126 -2.12 -2.22 -11.88
CA CYS A 126 -1.53 -2.28 -10.55
C CYS A 126 -2.33 -1.41 -9.56
N THR A 127 -3.50 -1.88 -9.19
CA THR A 127 -4.41 -1.27 -8.22
C THR A 127 -4.97 -2.31 -7.27
N PHE A 128 -5.31 -1.88 -6.06
CA PHE A 128 -5.80 -2.79 -5.03
C PHE A 128 -7.07 -3.58 -5.44
N PRO A 129 -8.07 -2.99 -6.12
CA PRO A 129 -9.21 -3.76 -6.61
C PRO A 129 -8.82 -4.92 -7.54
N HIS A 130 -7.86 -4.72 -8.45
CA HIS A 130 -7.42 -5.78 -9.34
C HIS A 130 -6.64 -6.88 -8.59
N ALA A 131 -5.88 -6.51 -7.56
CA ALA A 131 -5.23 -7.49 -6.69
C ALA A 131 -6.27 -8.37 -5.96
N ILE A 132 -7.32 -7.76 -5.42
CA ILE A 132 -8.42 -8.49 -4.79
C ILE A 132 -9.17 -9.38 -5.78
N GLU A 133 -9.39 -8.92 -7.02
CA GLU A 133 -10.01 -9.76 -8.05
C GLU A 133 -9.19 -11.01 -8.37
N LEU A 134 -7.87 -10.90 -8.41
CA LEU A 134 -7.00 -12.07 -8.59
C LEU A 134 -7.06 -13.00 -7.39
N LEU A 135 -7.00 -12.47 -6.16
CA LEU A 135 -7.12 -13.27 -4.94
C LEU A 135 -8.44 -14.06 -4.85
N ASN A 136 -9.52 -13.53 -5.45
CA ASN A 136 -10.82 -14.19 -5.48
C ASN A 136 -10.96 -15.27 -6.58
N LYS A 137 -9.94 -15.44 -7.43
CA LYS A 137 -9.93 -16.52 -8.44
C LYS A 137 -9.54 -17.86 -7.80
N LYS A 138 -9.76 -18.94 -8.54
CA LYS A 138 -9.25 -20.25 -8.13
C LYS A 138 -7.72 -20.25 -8.11
N TYR A 139 -7.13 -20.84 -7.09
CA TYR A 139 -5.66 -20.86 -6.95
C TYR A 139 -4.95 -21.45 -8.18
N ALA A 140 -5.52 -22.51 -8.79
CA ALA A 140 -4.97 -23.08 -10.01
C ALA A 140 -4.83 -22.04 -11.13
N ASP A 141 -5.83 -21.17 -11.30
CA ASP A 141 -5.82 -20.12 -12.32
C ASP A 141 -4.80 -19.03 -11.96
N VAL A 142 -4.77 -18.63 -10.68
CA VAL A 142 -3.83 -17.61 -10.17
C VAL A 142 -2.39 -18.07 -10.35
N PHE A 143 -2.07 -19.30 -9.93
CA PHE A 143 -0.70 -19.84 -10.06
C PHE A 143 -0.30 -19.98 -11.52
N THR A 144 -1.21 -20.40 -12.41
CA THR A 144 -0.93 -20.47 -13.84
C THR A 144 -0.56 -19.09 -14.40
N ILE A 145 -1.29 -18.05 -13.99
CA ILE A 145 -1.02 -16.68 -14.43
C ILE A 145 0.34 -16.20 -13.86
N LEU A 146 0.56 -16.37 -12.56
CA LEU A 146 1.78 -15.87 -11.91
C LEU A 146 3.04 -16.60 -12.41
N ARG A 147 2.97 -17.91 -12.64
CA ARG A 147 4.09 -18.71 -13.19
C ARG A 147 4.44 -18.37 -14.64
N SER A 148 3.61 -17.62 -15.36
CA SER A 148 3.99 -17.10 -16.68
C SER A 148 5.15 -16.08 -16.62
N TYR A 149 5.51 -15.63 -15.42
CA TYR A 149 6.64 -14.72 -15.17
C TYR A 149 7.71 -15.40 -14.32
N PRO A 150 8.89 -15.71 -14.89
CA PRO A 150 9.95 -16.42 -14.18
C PRO A 150 10.44 -15.75 -12.88
N GLU A 151 10.33 -14.41 -12.82
CA GLU A 151 10.70 -13.63 -11.62
C GLU A 151 9.87 -14.01 -10.37
N LEU A 152 8.69 -14.56 -10.57
CA LEU A 152 7.77 -14.92 -9.49
C LEU A 152 7.93 -16.37 -9.01
N GLU A 153 8.70 -17.19 -9.71
CA GLU A 153 8.80 -18.63 -9.43
C GLU A 153 9.32 -18.89 -8.01
N ASN A 154 10.34 -18.14 -7.56
CA ASN A 154 10.89 -18.29 -6.21
C ASN A 154 9.90 -17.92 -5.10
N TYR A 155 8.98 -17.00 -5.39
CA TYR A 155 7.92 -16.59 -4.46
C TYR A 155 6.76 -17.57 -4.42
N LEU A 156 6.57 -18.33 -5.50
CA LEU A 156 5.44 -19.24 -5.65
C LEU A 156 5.76 -20.68 -5.22
N SER A 157 7.05 -21.06 -5.18
CA SER A 157 7.44 -22.44 -4.90
C SER A 157 6.76 -23.03 -3.64
N PRO A 158 6.70 -22.35 -2.47
CA PRO A 158 6.05 -22.90 -1.29
C PRO A 158 4.56 -23.18 -1.49
N PHE A 159 3.88 -22.35 -2.32
CA PHE A 159 2.45 -22.53 -2.61
C PHE A 159 2.21 -23.61 -3.65
N VAL A 160 3.07 -23.70 -4.64
CA VAL A 160 2.98 -24.72 -5.70
C VAL A 160 3.24 -26.09 -5.10
N ASP A 161 4.29 -26.22 -4.30
CA ASP A 161 4.65 -27.48 -3.62
C ASP A 161 3.50 -27.96 -2.72
N ALA A 162 2.90 -27.05 -1.94
CA ALA A 162 1.75 -27.36 -1.11
C ALA A 162 0.46 -27.62 -1.92
N TRP A 163 0.30 -26.99 -3.08
CA TRP A 163 -0.84 -27.23 -3.97
C TRP A 163 -0.76 -28.58 -4.65
N GLU A 164 0.44 -29.03 -5.00
CA GLU A 164 0.71 -30.31 -5.63
C GLU A 164 0.79 -31.47 -4.62
N SER A 165 0.89 -31.15 -3.32
CA SER A 165 0.92 -32.10 -2.23
C SER A 165 -0.48 -32.54 -1.77
N ASP A 166 -0.55 -33.47 -0.79
CA ASP A 166 -1.80 -33.99 -0.26
C ASP A 166 -2.77 -32.92 0.25
N ALA A 167 -4.06 -33.24 0.22
CA ALA A 167 -5.16 -32.31 0.58
C ALA A 167 -4.99 -31.63 1.96
N GLN A 168 -4.26 -32.26 2.87
CA GLN A 168 -4.01 -31.74 4.22
C GLN A 168 -3.01 -30.59 4.21
N GLU A 169 -1.96 -30.65 3.39
CA GLU A 169 -0.99 -29.58 3.21
C GLU A 169 -1.59 -28.41 2.42
N GLN A 170 -2.44 -28.71 1.43
CA GLN A 170 -3.17 -27.67 0.67
C GLN A 170 -4.08 -26.83 1.57
N LEU A 171 -4.70 -27.44 2.59
CA LEU A 171 -5.55 -26.73 3.55
C LEU A 171 -4.76 -25.80 4.47
N GLN A 172 -3.48 -26.10 4.73
CA GLN A 172 -2.61 -25.28 5.58
C GLN A 172 -2.09 -24.03 4.86
N VAL A 173 -1.96 -24.10 3.54
CA VAL A 173 -1.41 -23.00 2.72
C VAL A 173 -2.51 -22.07 2.16
N ARG A 174 -3.76 -22.49 2.22
CA ARG A 174 -4.89 -21.62 1.82
C ARG A 174 -5.14 -20.56 2.88
N PRO A 175 -4.99 -19.27 2.54
CA PRO A 175 -5.35 -18.18 3.42
C PRO A 175 -6.85 -18.15 3.72
#